data_4b6468e3420ece6991065a8ff19b1ccb
#
_entry.id   4b6468e3420ece6991065a8ff19b1ccb
#
_cell.length_a   1.000
_cell.length_b   1.000
_cell.length_c   1.000
_cell.angle_alpha   90.00
_cell.angle_beta   90.00
_cell.angle_gamma   90.00
#
_symmetry.space_group_name_H-M   'P 1'
#
loop_
_entity.id
_entity.type
_entity.pdbx_description
1 polymer ?
#
loop_
_entity_poly.entity_id
_entity_poly.type
_entity_poly.pdbx_seq_one_letter_code
_entity_poly.pdbx_strand_id
1 'polypeptide(L)'
;MIAVDALLRHFQSLTSRQAEVALLLADGLSNTEISGRLNVTVHTVKAHRAEVMRRMGANSFAQLVGQLLQIRLANKPPEIDDSAQIRIVVVEDDAWYRDYLTAALQERQFLVRGVANAAEFDADWAQQPADVVVLDIELGQTDVDGLTLASRLLAMRACGVIMVTRRGEVADRIKGLTIGADAYFAKPVNVDELAVTIVNLCKRLR
;
A
#
# COMPACT_ATOMS: atom_id res chain seq x y z
N MET A 1 -20.35 20.37 -5.82
CA MET A 1 -19.41 19.67 -4.91
C MET A 1 -19.46 18.19 -5.30
N ILE A 2 -18.35 17.62 -5.76
CA ILE A 2 -18.30 16.18 -6.15
C ILE A 2 -18.37 15.38 -4.85
N ALA A 3 -19.25 14.38 -4.79
CA ALA A 3 -19.34 13.51 -3.61
C ALA A 3 -18.02 12.73 -3.44
N VAL A 4 -17.57 12.53 -2.20
CA VAL A 4 -16.28 11.86 -1.88
C VAL A 4 -16.19 10.48 -2.53
N ASP A 5 -17.28 9.75 -2.59
CA ASP A 5 -17.37 8.44 -3.27
C ASP A 5 -17.03 8.53 -4.77
N ALA A 6 -17.38 9.64 -5.43
CA ALA A 6 -17.01 9.86 -6.82
C ALA A 6 -15.50 10.16 -6.96
N LEU A 7 -14.94 10.93 -6.03
CA LEU A 7 -13.49 11.19 -6.01
C LEU A 7 -12.70 9.90 -5.76
N LEU A 8 -13.17 9.04 -4.86
CA LEU A 8 -12.56 7.73 -4.60
C LEU A 8 -12.57 6.85 -5.85
N ARG A 9 -13.70 6.76 -6.56
CA ARG A 9 -13.77 6.02 -7.83
C ARG A 9 -12.80 6.56 -8.88
N HIS A 10 -12.67 7.88 -9.00
CA HIS A 10 -11.71 8.50 -9.91
C HIS A 10 -10.27 8.15 -9.51
N PHE A 11 -9.94 8.25 -8.24
CA PHE A 11 -8.60 7.87 -7.72
C PHE A 11 -8.30 6.39 -7.97
N GLN A 12 -9.25 5.49 -7.71
CA GLN A 12 -9.11 4.06 -7.98
C GLN A 12 -8.95 3.72 -9.47
N SER A 13 -9.36 4.62 -10.38
CA SER A 13 -9.14 4.45 -11.82
C SER A 13 -7.73 4.77 -12.29
N LEU A 14 -6.90 5.39 -11.42
CA LEU A 14 -5.51 5.70 -11.73
C LEU A 14 -4.69 4.40 -11.85
N THR A 15 -3.67 4.43 -12.71
CA THR A 15 -2.65 3.39 -12.68
C THR A 15 -1.80 3.53 -11.42
N SER A 16 -1.10 2.47 -10.99
CA SER A 16 -0.21 2.52 -9.82
C SER A 16 0.74 3.72 -9.89
N ARG A 17 1.38 3.95 -11.03
CA ARG A 17 2.32 5.07 -11.23
C ARG A 17 1.65 6.44 -11.17
N GLN A 18 0.43 6.56 -11.67
CA GLN A 18 -0.35 7.80 -11.57
C GLN A 18 -0.78 8.07 -10.13
N ALA A 19 -1.17 7.04 -9.39
CA ALA A 19 -1.52 7.17 -7.98
C ALA A 19 -0.31 7.56 -7.12
N GLU A 20 0.87 6.97 -7.35
CA GLU A 20 2.12 7.37 -6.70
C GLU A 20 2.41 8.87 -6.93
N VAL A 21 2.32 9.32 -8.18
CA VAL A 21 2.50 10.75 -8.51
C VAL A 21 1.44 11.61 -7.82
N ALA A 22 0.17 11.18 -7.79
CA ALA A 22 -0.90 11.91 -7.13
C ALA A 22 -0.65 12.08 -5.61
N LEU A 23 -0.23 11.00 -4.94
CA LEU A 23 0.09 11.03 -3.50
C LEU A 23 1.26 11.98 -3.20
N LEU A 24 2.34 11.91 -3.98
CA LEU A 24 3.50 12.80 -3.83
C LEU A 24 3.14 14.28 -4.09
N LEU A 25 2.23 14.53 -5.04
CA LEU A 25 1.71 15.89 -5.28
C LEU A 25 0.85 16.38 -4.09
N ALA A 26 0.08 15.50 -3.46
CA ALA A 26 -0.69 15.83 -2.26
C ALA A 26 0.21 16.15 -1.06
N ASP A 27 1.39 15.50 -0.98
CA ASP A 27 2.43 15.77 0.02
C ASP A 27 3.23 17.05 -0.27
N GLY A 28 2.91 17.76 -1.36
CA GLY A 28 3.51 19.06 -1.71
C GLY A 28 4.83 18.97 -2.48
N LEU A 29 5.25 17.79 -2.94
CA LEU A 29 6.50 17.64 -3.70
C LEU A 29 6.41 18.28 -5.08
N SER A 30 7.51 18.93 -5.48
CA SER A 30 7.68 19.45 -6.84
C SER A 30 7.92 18.32 -7.87
N ASN A 31 7.70 18.62 -9.15
CA ASN A 31 7.97 17.65 -10.23
C ASN A 31 9.42 17.16 -10.24
N THR A 32 10.38 17.97 -9.81
CA THR A 32 11.81 17.61 -9.74
C THR A 32 12.06 16.63 -8.61
N GLU A 33 11.50 16.86 -7.41
CA GLU A 33 11.60 15.95 -6.28
C GLU A 33 10.93 14.61 -6.58
N ILE A 34 9.75 14.64 -7.20
CA ILE A 34 9.04 13.44 -7.66
C ILE A 34 9.89 12.67 -8.67
N SER A 35 10.51 13.36 -9.64
CA SER A 35 11.35 12.70 -10.65
C SER A 35 12.54 11.97 -10.04
N GLY A 36 13.22 12.61 -9.07
CA GLY A 36 14.31 11.99 -8.31
C GLY A 36 13.83 10.77 -7.50
N ARG A 37 12.69 10.92 -6.82
CA ARG A 37 12.13 9.89 -5.95
C ARG A 37 11.65 8.65 -6.71
N LEU A 38 11.04 8.87 -7.87
CA LEU A 38 10.48 7.81 -8.70
C LEU A 38 11.44 7.29 -9.78
N ASN A 39 12.68 7.82 -9.83
CA ASN A 39 13.71 7.50 -10.83
C ASN A 39 13.19 7.58 -12.27
N VAL A 40 12.48 8.67 -12.60
CA VAL A 40 11.96 8.98 -13.94
C VAL A 40 12.32 10.40 -14.32
N THR A 41 12.12 10.79 -15.60
CA THR A 41 12.37 12.16 -16.02
C THR A 41 11.29 13.12 -15.50
N VAL A 42 11.63 14.40 -15.31
CA VAL A 42 10.65 15.45 -14.99
C VAL A 42 9.55 15.53 -16.05
N HIS A 43 9.88 15.23 -17.31
CA HIS A 43 8.90 15.17 -18.40
C HIS A 43 7.87 14.06 -18.17
N THR A 44 8.32 12.87 -17.74
CA THR A 44 7.45 11.74 -17.38
C THR A 44 6.52 12.10 -16.22
N VAL A 45 7.05 12.77 -15.18
CA VAL A 45 6.23 13.25 -14.05
C VAL A 45 5.15 14.23 -14.52
N LYS A 46 5.50 15.19 -15.39
CA LYS A 46 4.53 16.13 -15.97
C LYS A 46 3.43 15.42 -16.76
N ALA A 47 3.79 14.39 -17.54
CA ALA A 47 2.83 13.58 -18.29
C ALA A 47 1.87 12.82 -17.34
N HIS A 48 2.40 12.17 -16.29
CA HIS A 48 1.58 11.52 -15.28
C HIS A 48 0.67 12.51 -14.55
N ARG A 49 1.20 13.66 -14.15
CA ARG A 49 0.41 14.72 -13.51
C ARG A 49 -0.75 15.19 -14.40
N ALA A 50 -0.52 15.43 -15.69
CA ALA A 50 -1.56 15.83 -16.62
C ALA A 50 -2.68 14.77 -16.71
N GLU A 51 -2.30 13.50 -16.78
CA GLU A 51 -3.25 12.40 -16.84
C GLU A 51 -4.00 12.20 -15.51
N VAL A 52 -3.33 12.38 -14.36
CA VAL A 52 -3.97 12.40 -13.03
C VAL A 52 -5.02 13.51 -12.99
N MET A 53 -4.67 14.74 -13.36
CA MET A 53 -5.62 15.87 -13.39
C MET A 53 -6.83 15.55 -14.27
N ARG A 54 -6.61 14.98 -15.47
CA ARG A 54 -7.68 14.60 -16.39
C ARG A 54 -8.61 13.54 -15.76
N ARG A 55 -8.07 12.48 -15.18
CA ARG A 55 -8.85 11.38 -14.58
C ARG A 55 -9.59 11.82 -13.32
N MET A 56 -8.97 12.67 -12.52
CA MET A 56 -9.58 13.25 -11.33
C MET A 56 -10.61 14.35 -11.65
N GLY A 57 -10.71 14.79 -12.92
CA GLY A 57 -11.59 15.90 -13.34
C GLY A 57 -11.16 17.24 -12.72
N ALA A 58 -9.87 17.42 -12.44
CA ALA A 58 -9.33 18.63 -11.84
C ALA A 58 -8.93 19.64 -12.91
N ASN A 59 -9.49 20.85 -12.85
CA ASN A 59 -9.21 21.94 -13.80
C ASN A 59 -8.01 22.81 -13.37
N SER A 60 -7.51 22.62 -12.14
CA SER A 60 -6.33 23.29 -11.62
C SER A 60 -5.56 22.39 -10.67
N PHE A 61 -4.28 22.69 -10.46
CA PHE A 61 -3.46 21.98 -9.49
C PHE A 61 -4.02 22.14 -8.04
N ALA A 62 -4.45 23.33 -7.67
CA ALA A 62 -5.07 23.58 -6.37
C ALA A 62 -6.34 22.73 -6.17
N GLN A 63 -7.15 22.57 -7.22
CA GLN A 63 -8.32 21.70 -7.18
C GLN A 63 -7.93 20.24 -7.02
N LEU A 64 -6.90 19.76 -7.74
CA LEU A 64 -6.40 18.40 -7.58
C LEU A 64 -5.94 18.12 -6.15
N VAL A 65 -5.10 19.00 -5.60
CA VAL A 65 -4.63 18.87 -4.20
C VAL A 65 -5.81 18.88 -3.23
N GLY A 66 -6.77 19.79 -3.40
CA GLY A 66 -7.99 19.83 -2.58
C GLY A 66 -8.80 18.54 -2.63
N GLN A 67 -8.96 17.93 -3.81
CA GLN A 67 -9.64 16.65 -3.99
C GLN A 67 -8.89 15.50 -3.30
N LEU A 68 -7.55 15.45 -3.44
CA LEU A 68 -6.73 14.43 -2.78
C LEU A 68 -6.76 14.56 -1.26
N LEU A 69 -6.73 15.78 -0.73
CA LEU A 69 -6.90 16.05 0.70
C LEU A 69 -8.31 15.68 1.20
N GLN A 70 -9.36 15.93 0.41
CA GLN A 70 -10.72 15.49 0.74
C GLN A 70 -10.82 13.98 0.82
N ILE A 71 -10.20 13.24 -0.11
CA ILE A 71 -10.11 11.78 -0.06
C ILE A 71 -9.39 11.35 1.23
N ARG A 72 -8.27 11.97 1.57
CA ARG A 72 -7.50 11.67 2.79
C ARG A 72 -8.27 11.97 4.08
N LEU A 73 -9.02 13.07 4.14
CA LEU A 73 -9.81 13.46 5.31
C LEU A 73 -11.10 12.66 5.48
N ALA A 74 -11.71 12.26 4.35
CA ALA A 74 -12.93 11.44 4.40
C ALA A 74 -12.64 9.99 4.78
N ASN A 75 -11.43 9.53 4.51
CA ASN A 75 -10.87 8.28 4.97
C ASN A 75 -10.30 8.42 6.39
N LYS A 76 -11.00 9.15 7.29
CA LYS A 76 -10.65 9.10 8.71
C LYS A 76 -10.75 7.63 9.13
N PRO A 77 -9.68 7.06 9.72
CA PRO A 77 -9.70 5.66 10.10
C PRO A 77 -10.94 5.39 10.95
N PRO A 78 -11.64 4.26 10.74
CA PRO A 78 -12.62 3.83 11.72
C PRO A 78 -11.92 3.83 13.08
N GLU A 79 -12.55 4.38 14.10
CA GLU A 79 -12.05 4.25 15.46
C GLU A 79 -11.99 2.75 15.78
N ILE A 80 -10.78 2.19 15.64
CA ILE A 80 -10.54 0.78 15.92
C ILE A 80 -10.40 0.70 17.44
N ASP A 81 -11.55 0.58 18.10
CA ASP A 81 -11.63 0.28 19.53
C ASP A 81 -11.43 -1.22 19.74
N ASP A 82 -10.21 -1.67 19.51
CA ASP A 82 -9.70 -2.94 20.05
C ASP A 82 -8.17 -2.83 20.10
N SER A 83 -7.69 -2.10 21.10
CA SER A 83 -6.31 -1.73 21.34
C SER A 83 -5.42 -2.86 21.88
N ALA A 84 -5.65 -4.10 21.51
CA ALA A 84 -4.57 -5.06 21.48
C ALA A 84 -3.67 -4.62 20.32
N GLN A 85 -2.52 -4.05 20.65
CA GLN A 85 -1.54 -3.49 19.70
C GLN A 85 -1.20 -4.52 18.62
N ILE A 86 -1.92 -4.47 17.48
CA ILE A 86 -1.67 -5.36 16.34
C ILE A 86 -0.31 -5.01 15.75
N ARG A 87 0.57 -6.00 15.69
CA ARG A 87 1.92 -5.88 15.14
C ARG A 87 1.90 -6.28 13.67
N ILE A 88 2.41 -5.40 12.83
CA ILE A 88 2.44 -5.58 11.38
C ILE A 88 3.88 -5.47 10.88
N VAL A 89 4.26 -6.35 9.96
CA VAL A 89 5.46 -6.17 9.14
C VAL A 89 5.06 -5.93 7.70
N VAL A 90 5.52 -4.82 7.12
CA VAL A 90 5.40 -4.50 5.71
C VAL A 90 6.69 -4.94 5.01
N VAL A 91 6.59 -5.85 4.04
CA VAL A 91 7.71 -6.33 3.23
C VAL A 91 7.54 -5.76 1.83
N GLU A 92 8.40 -4.82 1.45
CA GLU A 92 8.28 -4.03 0.23
C GLU A 92 9.66 -3.53 -0.19
N ASP A 93 10.11 -3.79 -1.40
CA ASP A 93 11.41 -3.35 -1.90
C ASP A 93 11.46 -1.85 -2.26
N ASP A 94 10.35 -1.28 -2.75
CA ASP A 94 10.24 0.16 -2.96
C ASP A 94 10.23 0.92 -1.62
N ALA A 95 11.33 1.59 -1.32
CA ALA A 95 11.52 2.30 -0.06
C ALA A 95 10.42 3.34 0.20
N TRP A 96 10.00 4.07 -0.85
CA TRP A 96 8.96 5.08 -0.69
C TRP A 96 7.60 4.44 -0.36
N TYR A 97 7.22 3.38 -1.08
CA TYR A 97 5.92 2.73 -0.86
C TYR A 97 5.88 2.01 0.49
N ARG A 98 7.01 1.43 0.90
CA ARG A 98 7.21 0.85 2.25
C ARG A 98 7.01 1.90 3.33
N ASP A 99 7.69 3.05 3.23
CA ASP A 99 7.59 4.14 4.20
C ASP A 99 6.16 4.72 4.22
N TYR A 100 5.53 4.88 3.05
CA TYR A 100 4.15 5.34 2.93
C TYR A 100 3.18 4.41 3.66
N LEU A 101 3.21 3.10 3.38
CA LEU A 101 2.32 2.13 4.03
C LEU A 101 2.58 2.05 5.53
N THR A 102 3.84 2.05 5.92
CA THR A 102 4.23 2.02 7.34
C THR A 102 3.66 3.22 8.08
N ALA A 103 3.88 4.43 7.59
CA ALA A 103 3.36 5.65 8.20
C ALA A 103 1.83 5.67 8.24
N ALA A 104 1.18 5.32 7.14
CA ALA A 104 -0.27 5.32 7.03
C ALA A 104 -0.96 4.31 7.95
N LEU A 105 -0.34 3.16 8.21
CA LEU A 105 -0.83 2.17 9.16
C LEU A 105 -0.50 2.57 10.62
N GLN A 106 0.64 3.23 10.87
CA GLN A 106 0.97 3.80 12.19
C GLN A 106 0.00 4.90 12.59
N GLU A 107 -0.44 5.76 11.65
CA GLU A 107 -1.51 6.75 11.89
C GLU A 107 -2.82 6.10 12.37
N ARG A 108 -3.03 4.83 12.09
CA ARG A 108 -4.18 4.00 12.51
C ARG A 108 -3.92 3.17 13.77
N GLN A 109 -2.90 3.56 14.53
CA GLN A 109 -2.55 2.97 15.82
C GLN A 109 -2.03 1.53 15.77
N PHE A 110 -1.59 1.05 14.60
CA PHE A 110 -0.89 -0.23 14.50
C PHE A 110 0.59 -0.09 14.87
N LEU A 111 1.19 -1.16 15.38
CA LEU A 111 2.64 -1.27 15.56
C LEU A 111 3.26 -1.81 14.26
N VAL A 112 3.81 -0.93 13.44
CA VAL A 112 4.26 -1.27 12.08
C VAL A 112 5.76 -1.14 11.94
N ARG A 113 6.37 -2.15 11.34
CA ARG A 113 7.78 -2.17 10.90
C ARG A 113 7.82 -2.41 9.41
N GLY A 114 8.77 -1.80 8.71
CA GLY A 114 8.99 -1.97 7.29
C GLY A 114 10.35 -2.63 7.03
N VAL A 115 10.39 -3.63 6.17
CA VAL A 115 11.61 -4.32 5.70
C VAL A 115 11.62 -4.41 4.19
N ALA A 116 12.81 -4.43 3.58
CA ALA A 116 12.94 -4.30 2.13
C ALA A 116 12.90 -5.66 1.39
N ASN A 117 13.19 -6.76 2.06
CA ASN A 117 13.37 -8.07 1.43
C ASN A 117 13.22 -9.21 2.44
N ALA A 118 13.26 -10.45 1.94
CA ALA A 118 13.10 -11.64 2.75
C ALA A 118 14.20 -11.83 3.81
N ALA A 119 15.44 -11.43 3.53
CA ALA A 119 16.55 -11.56 4.49
C ALA A 119 16.37 -10.60 5.67
N GLU A 120 15.99 -9.34 5.41
CA GLU A 120 15.65 -8.38 6.46
C GLU A 120 14.42 -8.84 7.25
N PHE A 121 13.43 -9.40 6.55
CA PHE A 121 12.24 -9.98 7.20
C PHE A 121 12.64 -11.09 8.16
N ASP A 122 13.49 -12.03 7.77
CA ASP A 122 13.90 -13.15 8.64
C ASP A 122 14.65 -12.65 9.89
N ALA A 123 15.50 -11.63 9.75
CA ALA A 123 16.21 -11.02 10.87
C ALA A 123 15.26 -10.29 11.83
N ASP A 124 14.28 -9.54 11.30
CA ASP A 124 13.26 -8.83 12.08
C ASP A 124 12.30 -9.81 12.77
N TRP A 125 11.84 -10.84 12.05
CA TRP A 125 10.93 -11.85 12.56
C TRP A 125 11.50 -12.65 13.72
N ALA A 126 12.80 -12.98 13.64
CA ALA A 126 13.48 -13.71 14.73
C ALA A 126 13.52 -12.92 16.04
N GLN A 127 13.50 -11.60 15.97
CA GLN A 127 13.49 -10.74 17.15
C GLN A 127 12.08 -10.50 17.68
N GLN A 128 11.14 -10.21 16.79
CA GLN A 128 9.77 -9.86 17.15
C GLN A 128 8.76 -10.33 16.09
N PRO A 129 8.13 -11.49 16.27
CA PRO A 129 7.05 -11.93 15.39
C PRO A 129 5.90 -10.92 15.31
N ALA A 130 5.23 -10.87 14.17
CA ALA A 130 4.09 -10.00 13.93
C ALA A 130 2.77 -10.80 13.88
N ASP A 131 1.64 -10.10 14.05
CA ASP A 131 0.32 -10.70 13.95
C ASP A 131 -0.13 -10.77 12.48
N VAL A 132 0.33 -9.82 11.64
CA VAL A 132 0.04 -9.76 10.20
C VAL A 132 1.28 -9.34 9.42
N VAL A 133 1.49 -9.96 8.28
CA VAL A 133 2.50 -9.56 7.28
C VAL A 133 1.78 -9.03 6.04
N VAL A 134 2.09 -7.80 5.66
CA VAL A 134 1.68 -7.16 4.41
C VAL A 134 2.85 -7.28 3.43
N LEU A 135 2.68 -8.03 2.36
CA LEU A 135 3.78 -8.53 1.55
C LEU A 135 3.59 -8.19 0.07
N ASP A 136 4.59 -7.51 -0.54
CA ASP A 136 4.64 -7.42 -1.99
C ASP A 136 5.07 -8.76 -2.61
N ILE A 137 4.51 -9.06 -3.77
CA ILE A 137 4.91 -10.23 -4.57
C ILE A 137 6.28 -9.98 -5.19
N GLU A 138 6.52 -8.78 -5.70
CA GLU A 138 7.75 -8.38 -6.37
C GLU A 138 8.73 -7.78 -5.36
N LEU A 139 9.63 -8.57 -4.80
CA LEU A 139 10.66 -8.13 -3.84
C LEU A 139 12.01 -7.87 -4.51
N GLY A 140 12.01 -7.32 -5.72
CA GLY A 140 13.24 -7.00 -6.47
C GLY A 140 14.01 -8.26 -6.90
N GLN A 141 15.31 -8.08 -7.20
CA GLN A 141 16.20 -9.19 -7.61
C GLN A 141 16.82 -9.87 -6.37
N THR A 142 16.00 -10.58 -5.60
CA THR A 142 16.46 -11.39 -4.47
C THR A 142 16.20 -12.86 -4.73
N ASP A 143 16.92 -13.76 -4.05
CA ASP A 143 16.77 -15.21 -4.19
C ASP A 143 15.40 -15.72 -3.72
N VAL A 144 14.65 -14.92 -2.97
CA VAL A 144 13.34 -15.25 -2.41
C VAL A 144 12.34 -14.17 -2.81
N ASP A 145 11.40 -14.53 -3.68
CA ASP A 145 10.26 -13.66 -4.04
C ASP A 145 9.17 -13.65 -2.95
N GLY A 146 8.23 -12.70 -3.06
CA GLY A 146 7.15 -12.58 -2.10
C GLY A 146 6.23 -13.80 -2.03
N LEU A 147 6.03 -14.53 -3.15
CA LEU A 147 5.20 -15.75 -3.16
C LEU A 147 5.86 -16.89 -2.37
N THR A 148 7.18 -17.03 -2.48
CA THR A 148 7.95 -18.02 -1.70
C THR A 148 7.89 -17.69 -0.21
N LEU A 149 8.06 -16.40 0.16
CA LEU A 149 7.95 -15.96 1.53
C LEU A 149 6.53 -16.18 2.08
N ALA A 150 5.48 -15.83 1.32
CA ALA A 150 4.09 -16.08 1.69
C ALA A 150 3.83 -17.57 1.94
N SER A 151 4.26 -18.44 1.02
CA SER A 151 4.09 -19.91 1.14
C SER A 151 4.72 -20.43 2.43
N ARG A 152 5.90 -19.93 2.81
CA ARG A 152 6.61 -20.30 4.03
C ARG A 152 5.83 -19.86 5.29
N LEU A 153 5.34 -18.62 5.32
CA LEU A 153 4.55 -18.08 6.44
C LEU A 153 3.24 -18.84 6.64
N LEU A 154 2.52 -19.11 5.55
CA LEU A 154 1.26 -19.84 5.58
C LEU A 154 1.43 -21.29 6.02
N ALA A 155 2.51 -21.97 5.58
CA ALA A 155 2.83 -23.32 6.03
C ALA A 155 3.09 -23.40 7.55
N MET A 156 3.71 -22.36 8.12
CA MET A 156 3.96 -22.27 9.56
C MET A 156 2.72 -21.83 10.36
N ARG A 157 1.67 -21.31 9.70
CA ARG A 157 0.48 -20.72 10.35
C ARG A 157 0.84 -19.70 11.43
N ALA A 158 1.91 -18.94 11.20
CA ALA A 158 2.52 -18.09 12.21
C ALA A 158 1.82 -16.73 12.37
N CYS A 159 1.15 -16.26 11.30
CA CYS A 159 0.51 -14.94 11.24
C CYS A 159 -0.50 -14.87 10.11
N GLY A 160 -1.26 -13.77 10.03
CA GLY A 160 -2.04 -13.43 8.85
C GLY A 160 -1.14 -12.95 7.71
N VAL A 161 -1.45 -13.35 6.47
CA VAL A 161 -0.69 -12.96 5.30
C VAL A 161 -1.59 -12.21 4.31
N ILE A 162 -1.26 -10.95 4.07
CA ILE A 162 -1.95 -10.08 3.11
C ILE A 162 -0.99 -9.77 1.96
N MET A 163 -1.37 -10.15 0.75
CA MET A 163 -0.59 -9.87 -0.44
C MET A 163 -0.96 -8.51 -1.02
N VAL A 164 0.04 -7.71 -1.37
CA VAL A 164 -0.12 -6.43 -2.06
C VAL A 164 0.73 -6.44 -3.32
N THR A 165 0.16 -6.16 -4.48
CA THR A 165 0.89 -6.25 -5.75
C THR A 165 0.47 -5.19 -6.76
N ARG A 166 1.29 -4.97 -7.78
CA ARG A 166 0.94 -4.08 -8.89
C ARG A 166 -0.19 -4.69 -9.73
N ARG A 167 -1.13 -3.85 -10.19
CA ARG A 167 -2.20 -4.26 -11.09
C ARG A 167 -1.59 -4.76 -12.41
N GLY A 168 -1.85 -6.00 -12.78
CA GLY A 168 -1.53 -6.44 -14.14
C GLY A 168 -1.69 -7.92 -14.40
N GLU A 169 -1.53 -8.79 -13.43
CA GLU A 169 -1.57 -10.21 -13.72
C GLU A 169 -2.65 -10.94 -12.91
N VAL A 170 -3.76 -11.24 -13.60
CA VAL A 170 -4.78 -12.20 -13.12
C VAL A 170 -4.10 -13.51 -12.67
N ALA A 171 -3.00 -13.88 -13.32
CA ALA A 171 -2.18 -15.03 -12.99
C ALA A 171 -1.55 -14.93 -11.59
N ASP A 172 -1.03 -13.77 -11.18
CA ASP A 172 -0.41 -13.62 -9.86
C ASP A 172 -1.44 -13.54 -8.74
N ARG A 173 -2.60 -12.93 -9.04
CA ARG A 173 -3.75 -12.99 -8.14
C ARG A 173 -4.25 -14.41 -7.92
N ILE A 174 -4.32 -15.21 -8.99
CA ILE A 174 -4.70 -16.63 -8.92
C ILE A 174 -3.65 -17.41 -8.13
N LYS A 175 -2.36 -17.19 -8.36
CA LYS A 175 -1.28 -17.81 -7.59
C LYS A 175 -1.37 -17.46 -6.11
N GLY A 176 -1.53 -16.18 -5.75
CA GLY A 176 -1.67 -15.73 -4.37
C GLY A 176 -2.88 -16.34 -3.64
N LEU A 177 -4.03 -16.43 -4.32
CA LEU A 177 -5.22 -17.11 -3.80
C LEU A 177 -5.03 -18.63 -3.68
N THR A 178 -4.29 -19.24 -4.63
CA THR A 178 -3.99 -20.69 -4.62
C THR A 178 -3.04 -21.06 -3.48
N ILE A 179 -2.13 -20.16 -3.10
CA ILE A 179 -1.21 -20.32 -1.96
C ILE A 179 -1.94 -20.23 -0.63
N GLY A 180 -3.14 -19.60 -0.60
CA GLY A 180 -3.97 -19.50 0.61
C GLY A 180 -3.74 -18.23 1.42
N ALA A 181 -3.24 -17.15 0.82
CA ALA A 181 -3.16 -15.84 1.48
C ALA A 181 -4.56 -15.38 1.99
N ASP A 182 -4.59 -14.75 3.15
CA ASP A 182 -5.83 -14.33 3.81
C ASP A 182 -6.55 -13.20 3.09
N ALA A 183 -5.81 -12.33 2.41
CA ALA A 183 -6.34 -11.27 1.57
C ALA A 183 -5.35 -10.86 0.48
N TYR A 184 -5.89 -10.17 -0.52
CA TYR A 184 -5.14 -9.72 -1.68
C TYR A 184 -5.57 -8.31 -2.11
N PHE A 185 -4.62 -7.40 -2.23
CA PHE A 185 -4.83 -6.03 -2.64
C PHE A 185 -4.01 -5.66 -3.87
N ALA A 186 -4.59 -4.83 -4.74
CA ALA A 186 -3.85 -4.22 -5.84
C ALA A 186 -3.31 -2.84 -5.42
N LYS A 187 -2.05 -2.55 -5.76
CA LYS A 187 -1.48 -1.20 -5.63
C LYS A 187 -2.16 -0.24 -6.62
N PRO A 188 -2.50 1.00 -6.21
CA PRO A 188 -2.35 1.58 -4.88
C PRO A 188 -3.42 1.03 -3.92
N VAL A 189 -3.01 0.66 -2.73
CA VAL A 189 -3.91 0.11 -1.71
C VAL A 189 -4.76 1.22 -1.10
N ASN A 190 -6.05 0.95 -0.91
CA ASN A 190 -6.86 1.74 0.01
C ASN A 190 -6.47 1.35 1.44
N VAL A 191 -5.80 2.24 2.15
CA VAL A 191 -5.25 1.94 3.49
C VAL A 191 -6.35 1.68 4.52
N ASP A 192 -7.54 2.27 4.37
CA ASP A 192 -8.65 2.02 5.29
C ASP A 192 -9.24 0.62 5.10
N GLU A 193 -9.38 0.20 3.85
CA GLU A 193 -9.80 -1.17 3.52
C GLU A 193 -8.78 -2.20 4.02
N LEU A 194 -7.48 -1.90 3.85
CA LEU A 194 -6.39 -2.72 4.40
C LEU A 194 -6.47 -2.80 5.92
N ALA A 195 -6.65 -1.67 6.61
CA ALA A 195 -6.75 -1.61 8.06
C ALA A 195 -7.92 -2.42 8.61
N VAL A 196 -9.12 -2.28 8.02
CA VAL A 196 -10.30 -3.08 8.38
C VAL A 196 -10.04 -4.57 8.15
N THR A 197 -9.40 -4.93 7.05
CA THR A 197 -9.04 -6.33 6.74
C THR A 197 -8.08 -6.89 7.76
N ILE A 198 -7.05 -6.14 8.16
CA ILE A 198 -6.09 -6.52 9.21
C ILE A 198 -6.81 -6.81 10.53
N VAL A 199 -7.67 -5.91 10.97
CA VAL A 199 -8.43 -6.09 12.23
C VAL A 199 -9.31 -7.34 12.19
N ASN A 200 -10.05 -7.51 11.10
CA ASN A 200 -10.93 -8.68 10.93
C ASN A 200 -10.14 -9.98 10.85
N LEU A 201 -8.96 -9.95 10.23
CA LEU A 201 -8.06 -11.10 10.16
C LEU A 201 -7.55 -11.46 11.55
N CYS A 202 -7.05 -10.50 12.32
CA CYS A 202 -6.59 -10.74 13.69
C CYS A 202 -7.70 -11.29 14.61
N LYS A 203 -8.95 -10.83 14.46
CA LYS A 203 -10.10 -11.38 15.20
C LYS A 203 -10.40 -12.83 14.87
N ARG A 204 -10.09 -13.29 13.66
CA ARG A 204 -10.28 -14.70 13.25
C ARG A 204 -9.13 -15.62 13.69
N LEU A 205 -7.93 -15.06 13.90
CA LEU A 205 -6.73 -15.81 14.25
C LEU A 205 -6.58 -15.99 15.78
N ARG A 206 -7.30 -15.19 16.57
CA ARG A 206 -7.38 -15.29 18.05
C ARG A 206 -8.50 -16.23 18.47
#